data_cb88a120a8039d910de655d3935357ee
#
_entry.id   cb88a120a8039d910de655d3935357ee
#
_cell.length_a   1.000
_cell.length_b   1.000
_cell.length_c   1.000
_cell.angle_alpha   90.00
_cell.angle_beta   90.00
_cell.angle_gamma   90.00
#
_symmetry.space_group_name_H-M   'P 1'
#
loop_
_entity.id
_entity.type
_entity.pdbx_description
1 polymer ?
#
loop_
_entity_poly.entity_id
_entity_poly.type
_entity_poly.pdbx_seq_one_letter_code
_entity_poly.pdbx_strand_id
1 'polypeptide(L)' 'MKINEKINSMSIEELIKFRDEYQALSIRSRKKLLDQFKECSDLDFFDETVSNKEVKEFILSRLQYRINEYFIRKSIAR' A
#
# COMPACT_ATOMS: atom_id res chain seq x y z
N MET A 1 -7.30 -10.04 8.01
CA MET A 1 -7.60 -8.95 7.06
C MET A 1 -6.66 -9.05 5.86
N LYS A 2 -7.16 -8.78 4.69
CA LYS A 2 -6.35 -8.73 3.47
C LYS A 2 -5.92 -7.28 3.20
N ILE A 3 -4.79 -7.09 2.49
CA ILE A 3 -4.28 -5.75 2.21
C ILE A 3 -5.29 -4.91 1.41
N ASN A 4 -5.99 -5.52 0.46
CA ASN A 4 -6.99 -4.80 -0.32
C ASN A 4 -8.16 -4.33 0.53
N GLU A 5 -8.56 -5.11 1.53
CA GLU A 5 -9.62 -4.73 2.47
C GLU A 5 -9.21 -3.50 3.28
N LYS A 6 -7.97 -3.52 3.78
CA LYS A 6 -7.44 -2.39 4.55
C LYS A 6 -7.38 -1.13 3.69
N ILE A 7 -6.84 -1.24 2.47
CA ILE A 7 -6.72 -0.11 1.55
C ILE A 7 -8.10 0.44 1.19
N ASN A 8 -9.08 -0.44 0.95
CA ASN A 8 -10.45 -0.01 0.61
C ASN A 8 -11.16 0.69 1.76
N SER A 9 -10.75 0.46 2.99
CA SER A 9 -11.33 1.14 4.16
C SER A 9 -10.73 2.52 4.42
N MET A 10 -9.65 2.88 3.74
CA MET A 10 -8.96 4.15 3.93
C MET A 10 -9.59 5.27 3.10
N SER A 11 -9.59 6.50 3.65
CA SER A 11 -10.01 7.67 2.89
C SER A 11 -8.97 8.00 1.81
N ILE A 12 -9.37 8.80 0.82
CA ILE A 12 -8.44 9.21 -0.25
C ILE A 12 -7.26 10.01 0.33
N GLU A 13 -7.49 10.83 1.33
CA GLU A 13 -6.44 11.60 2.00
C GLU A 13 -5.43 10.68 2.69
N GLU A 14 -5.92 9.64 3.36
CA GLU A 14 -5.07 8.65 4.00
C GLU A 14 -4.25 7.85 2.97
N LEU A 15 -4.87 7.47 1.86
CA LEU A 15 -4.18 6.75 0.79
C LEU A 15 -3.03 7.57 0.21
N ILE A 16 -3.27 8.83 -0.07
CA ILE A 16 -2.24 9.73 -0.60
C ILE A 16 -1.12 9.92 0.41
N LYS A 17 -1.46 10.10 1.68
CA LYS A 17 -0.48 10.24 2.75
C LYS A 17 0.39 8.99 2.87
N PHE A 18 -0.22 7.82 2.89
CA PHE A 18 0.52 6.55 2.95
C PHE A 18 1.42 6.36 1.74
N ARG A 19 0.91 6.64 0.55
CA ARG A 19 1.72 6.54 -0.66
C ARG A 19 2.98 7.40 -0.55
N ASP A 20 2.83 8.65 -0.14
CA ASP A 20 3.94 9.58 -0.05
C ASP A 20 4.95 9.14 1.02
N GLU A 21 4.46 8.66 2.15
CA GLU A 21 5.31 8.13 3.23
C GLU A 21 6.11 6.91 2.76
N TYR A 22 5.46 5.97 2.07
CA TYR A 22 6.14 4.77 1.58
C TYR A 22 7.17 5.08 0.50
N GLN A 23 6.89 6.05 -0.36
CA GLN A 23 7.86 6.48 -1.37
C GLN A 23 9.12 7.06 -0.73
N ALA A 24 8.97 7.76 0.38
CA ALA A 24 10.09 8.37 1.09
C ALA A 24 10.89 7.38 1.94
N LEU A 25 10.33 6.21 2.26
CA LEU A 25 11.00 5.22 3.12
C LEU A 25 12.19 4.59 2.41
N SER A 26 13.27 4.38 3.19
CA SER A 26 14.41 3.61 2.72
C SER A 26 14.00 2.16 2.43
N ILE A 27 14.47 1.63 1.31
CA ILE A 27 14.24 0.23 0.95
C ILE A 27 14.90 -0.75 1.93
N ARG A 28 15.76 -0.26 2.84
CA ARG A 28 16.41 -1.07 3.87
C ARG A 28 15.52 -1.31 5.09
N SER A 29 14.41 -0.59 5.20
CA SER A 29 13.53 -0.62 6.37
C SER A 29 12.30 -1.50 6.16
N ARG A 30 12.53 -2.81 5.93
CA ARG A 30 11.43 -3.77 5.73
C ARG A 30 10.41 -3.75 6.86
N LYS A 31 10.91 -3.70 8.10
CA LYS A 31 10.05 -3.66 9.28
C LYS A 31 9.09 -2.47 9.24
N LYS A 32 9.61 -1.30 8.89
CA LYS A 32 8.80 -0.09 8.77
C LYS A 32 7.79 -0.20 7.64
N LEU A 33 8.18 -0.85 6.53
CA LEU A 33 7.26 -1.05 5.40
C LEU A 33 6.05 -1.90 5.79
N LEU A 34 6.26 -2.90 6.63
CA LEU A 34 5.21 -3.86 6.97
C LEU A 34 4.46 -3.54 8.27
N ASP A 35 5.00 -2.67 9.12
CA ASP A 35 4.43 -2.39 10.44
C ASP A 35 2.97 -1.93 10.37
N GLN A 36 2.64 -1.08 9.42
CA GLN A 36 1.30 -0.54 9.29
C GLN A 36 0.31 -1.53 8.66
N PHE A 37 0.83 -2.64 8.10
CA PHE A 37 0.03 -3.67 7.48
C PHE A 37 0.18 -5.02 8.19
N LYS A 38 0.67 -5.02 9.43
CA LYS A 38 0.96 -6.25 10.18
C LYS A 38 -0.27 -7.14 10.40
N GLU A 39 -1.46 -6.55 10.40
CA GLU A 39 -2.71 -7.30 10.52
C GLU A 39 -3.16 -7.94 9.20
N CYS A 40 -2.46 -7.68 8.11
CA CYS A 40 -2.80 -8.21 6.79
C CYS A 40 -2.12 -9.56 6.58
N SER A 41 -2.89 -10.64 6.66
CA SER A 41 -2.37 -12.01 6.58
C SER A 41 -1.78 -12.35 5.22
N ASP A 42 -2.22 -11.70 4.16
CA ASP A 42 -1.70 -11.96 2.81
C ASP A 42 -0.29 -11.41 2.58
N LEU A 43 0.25 -10.63 3.52
CA LEU A 43 1.63 -10.18 3.46
C LEU A 43 2.61 -11.16 4.15
N ASP A 44 2.10 -12.19 4.82
CA ASP A 44 2.94 -13.18 5.52
C ASP A 44 3.84 -13.98 4.56
N PHE A 45 3.47 -14.06 3.28
CA PHE A 45 4.30 -14.76 2.30
C PHE A 45 5.54 -13.96 1.86
N PHE A 46 5.66 -12.70 2.27
CA PHE A 46 6.86 -11.91 2.02
C PHE A 46 7.95 -12.30 3.04
N ASP A 47 8.62 -13.40 2.76
CA ASP A 47 9.72 -13.90 3.59
C ASP A 47 11.05 -13.25 3.20
N GLU A 48 12.16 -13.77 3.73
CA GLU A 48 13.49 -13.23 3.50
C GLU A 48 13.96 -13.32 2.05
N THR A 49 13.32 -14.17 1.23
CA THR A 49 13.68 -14.31 -0.18
C THR A 49 13.14 -13.17 -1.03
N VAL A 50 12.13 -12.46 -0.54
CA VAL A 50 11.54 -11.32 -1.24
C VAL A 50 12.27 -10.05 -0.81
N SER A 51 12.81 -9.29 -1.77
CA SER A 51 13.57 -8.09 -1.47
C SER A 51 12.69 -6.98 -0.89
N ASN A 52 13.30 -6.09 -0.11
CA ASN A 52 12.60 -4.92 0.42
C ASN A 52 12.03 -4.03 -0.69
N LYS A 53 12.75 -3.94 -1.80
CA LYS A 53 12.30 -3.20 -2.97
C LYS A 53 11.00 -3.78 -3.53
N GLU A 54 10.94 -5.12 -3.65
CA GLU A 54 9.73 -5.80 -4.15
C GLU A 54 8.54 -5.59 -3.22
N VAL A 55 8.75 -5.68 -1.91
CA VAL A 55 7.70 -5.43 -0.92
C VAL A 55 7.18 -4.00 -1.04
N LYS A 56 8.08 -3.04 -1.11
CA LYS A 56 7.74 -1.63 -1.26
C LYS A 56 6.95 -1.38 -2.54
N GLU A 57 7.41 -1.91 -3.66
CA GLU A 57 6.75 -1.75 -4.96
C GLU A 57 5.36 -2.37 -4.95
N PHE A 58 5.20 -3.54 -4.33
CA PHE A 58 3.90 -4.20 -4.21
C PHE A 58 2.91 -3.31 -3.46
N ILE A 59 3.30 -2.81 -2.29
CA ILE A 59 2.42 -1.96 -1.47
C ILE A 59 2.09 -0.67 -2.21
N LEU A 60 3.10 -0.02 -2.79
CA LEU A 60 2.89 1.22 -3.54
C LEU A 60 1.96 1.01 -4.74
N SER A 61 2.11 -0.09 -5.46
CA SER A 61 1.24 -0.37 -6.60
C SER A 61 -0.21 -0.53 -6.18
N ARG A 62 -0.47 -1.16 -5.04
CA ARG A 62 -1.83 -1.33 -4.51
C ARG A 62 -2.43 0.01 -4.09
N LEU A 63 -1.65 0.84 -3.39
CA LEU A 63 -2.09 2.18 -3.01
C LEU A 63 -2.39 3.04 -4.23
N GLN A 64 -1.50 3.03 -5.20
CA GLN A 64 -1.66 3.83 -6.41
C GLN A 64 -2.85 3.38 -7.26
N TYR A 65 -3.06 2.07 -7.35
CA TYR A 65 -4.21 1.52 -8.06
C TYR A 65 -5.52 2.03 -7.44
N ARG A 66 -5.62 2.00 -6.12
CA ARG A 66 -6.83 2.46 -5.43
C ARG A 66 -7.04 3.96 -5.57
N ILE A 67 -5.96 4.74 -5.51
CA ILE A 67 -6.01 6.19 -5.71
C ILE A 67 -6.51 6.50 -7.13
N ASN A 68 -5.95 5.83 -8.14
CA ASN A 68 -6.35 6.02 -9.53
C ASN A 68 -7.83 5.66 -9.74
N GLU A 69 -8.26 4.56 -9.16
CA GLU A 69 -9.66 4.12 -9.24
C GLU A 69 -10.60 5.18 -8.66
N TYR A 70 -10.23 5.77 -7.53
CA TYR A 70 -11.03 6.84 -6.92
C TYR A 70 -11.21 8.03 -7.87
N PHE A 71 -10.14 8.49 -8.48
CA PHE A 71 -10.20 9.65 -9.38
C PHE A 71 -10.93 9.33 -10.67
N ILE A 72 -10.79 8.11 -11.19
CA ILE A 72 -11.53 7.68 -12.38
C ILE A 72 -13.03 7.67 -12.09
N ARG A 73 -13.45 7.09 -10.97
CA ARG A 73 -14.86 7.04 -10.58
C ARG A 73 -15.44 8.44 -10.37
N LYS A 74 -14.67 9.32 -9.74
CA LYS A 74 -15.09 10.70 -9.51
C LYS A 74 -15.26 11.46 -10.83
N SER A 75 -14.41 11.19 -11.81
CA SER A 75 -14.48 11.79 -13.14
C SER A 75 -15.72 11.32 -13.92
N ILE A 76 -16.12 10.05 -13.74
CA ILE A 76 -17.26 9.45 -14.44
C ILE A 76 -18.59 9.84 -13.77
N ALA A 77 -18.58 10.09 -12.48
CA ALA A 77 -19.79 10.35 -11.68
C ALA A 77 -20.43 11.74 -11.89
N ARG A 78 -20.02 12.46 -12.91
CA ARG A 78 -20.60 13.77 -13.24
C ARG A 78 -22.01 13.67 -13.80
#